data_3ae8e2f874ed4434cc8bc92df1142377
#
_entry.id   3ae8e2f874ed4434cc8bc92df1142377
#
_cell.length_a   1.000
_cell.length_b   1.000
_cell.length_c   1.000
_cell.angle_alpha   90.00
_cell.angle_beta   90.00
_cell.angle_gamma   90.00
#
_symmetry.space_group_name_H-M   'P 1'
#
loop_
_entity.id
_entity.type
_entity.pdbx_description
1 polymer ?
#
loop_
_entity_poly.entity_id
_entity_poly.type
_entity_poly.pdbx_seq_one_letter_code
_entity_poly.pdbx_strand_id
1 'polypeptide(L)'
;MGGYALWLVSAVVGVLTLYFLRGIFASKEPDVPTIEDDGDGAHFVERLQHQKKRIVIFFGSQTGTAEEYAVRIAREIKSRYGTSPMVVDPESEEMDKLDLLPEDCVAVFVMATYGEGDPTDNAVGMTEFLMSDDVAFQNGSTLDNLHYVAFGLGNSTYEYFNEAIRRLDKRLQELGAHRIGERGEGDDEKGLEDDYMLWKDPMFEELAAYLGLEEGATGDLSD
;
A
#
# COMPACT_ATOMS: atom_id res chain seq x y z
N MET A 1 10.94 -22.59 -62.25
CA MET A 1 10.54 -21.37 -61.55
C MET A 1 9.70 -21.65 -60.27
N GLY A 2 10.01 -22.65 -59.47
CA GLY A 2 9.19 -23.04 -58.29
C GLY A 2 9.88 -22.92 -56.94
N GLY A 3 11.19 -22.69 -56.86
CA GLY A 3 11.93 -22.71 -55.60
C GLY A 3 11.79 -21.46 -54.72
N TYR A 4 11.66 -20.30 -55.33
CA TYR A 4 11.60 -19.02 -54.57
C TYR A 4 10.28 -18.79 -53.88
N ALA A 5 9.15 -19.34 -54.36
CA ALA A 5 7.85 -19.20 -53.72
C ALA A 5 7.75 -19.95 -52.39
N LEU A 6 8.37 -21.13 -52.30
CA LEU A 6 8.40 -21.91 -51.05
C LEU A 6 9.23 -21.22 -49.94
N TRP A 7 10.35 -20.59 -50.31
CA TRP A 7 11.20 -19.84 -49.35
C TRP A 7 10.51 -18.59 -48.81
N LEU A 8 9.77 -17.87 -49.65
CA LEU A 8 9.01 -16.69 -49.21
C LEU A 8 7.86 -17.07 -48.27
N VAL A 9 7.16 -18.17 -48.54
CA VAL A 9 6.08 -18.65 -47.65
C VAL A 9 6.63 -19.10 -46.27
N SER A 10 7.77 -19.82 -46.26
CA SER A 10 8.43 -20.22 -45.00
C SER A 10 8.91 -19.04 -44.18
N ALA A 11 9.46 -17.99 -44.84
CA ALA A 11 9.92 -16.78 -44.17
C ALA A 11 8.74 -15.99 -43.54
N VAL A 12 7.63 -15.86 -44.27
CA VAL A 12 6.41 -15.16 -43.77
C VAL A 12 5.78 -15.93 -42.63
N VAL A 13 5.68 -17.26 -42.69
CA VAL A 13 5.16 -18.10 -41.62
C VAL A 13 6.07 -18.00 -40.37
N GLY A 14 7.40 -18.01 -40.56
CA GLY A 14 8.36 -17.86 -39.45
C GLY A 14 8.24 -16.50 -38.76
N VAL A 15 8.07 -15.40 -39.51
CA VAL A 15 7.88 -14.05 -38.97
C VAL A 15 6.54 -13.95 -38.25
N LEU A 16 5.45 -14.48 -38.81
CA LEU A 16 4.13 -14.49 -38.14
C LEU A 16 4.14 -15.33 -36.88
N THR A 17 4.84 -16.47 -36.88
CA THR A 17 4.98 -17.31 -35.67
C THR A 17 5.80 -16.59 -34.60
N LEU A 18 6.86 -15.86 -34.97
CA LEU A 18 7.62 -15.04 -34.04
C LEU A 18 6.81 -13.85 -33.48
N TYR A 19 5.99 -13.21 -34.30
CA TYR A 19 5.07 -12.16 -33.83
C TYR A 19 3.98 -12.72 -32.92
N PHE A 20 3.44 -13.89 -33.22
CA PHE A 20 2.42 -14.56 -32.39
C PHE A 20 3.01 -15.05 -31.07
N LEU A 21 4.22 -15.65 -31.10
CA LEU A 21 4.95 -16.03 -29.89
C LEU A 21 5.37 -14.81 -29.07
N ARG A 22 5.77 -13.71 -29.71
CA ARG A 22 6.07 -12.46 -29.01
C ARG A 22 4.82 -11.83 -28.38
N GLY A 23 3.64 -12.01 -28.99
CA GLY A 23 2.34 -11.61 -28.39
C GLY A 23 1.93 -12.49 -27.22
N ILE A 24 2.26 -13.79 -27.26
CA ILE A 24 1.99 -14.74 -26.15
C ILE A 24 3.02 -14.58 -25.01
N PHE A 25 4.28 -14.23 -25.35
CA PHE A 25 5.36 -13.97 -24.38
C PHE A 25 5.59 -12.46 -24.13
N ALA A 26 4.77 -11.57 -24.65
CA ALA A 26 4.62 -10.26 -24.04
C ALA A 26 4.00 -10.52 -22.67
N SER A 27 4.84 -10.97 -21.74
CA SER A 27 4.53 -10.93 -20.32
C SER A 27 4.06 -9.49 -20.10
N LYS A 28 2.76 -9.35 -19.78
CA LYS A 28 2.21 -8.14 -19.17
C LYS A 28 3.24 -7.82 -18.09
N GLU A 29 3.97 -6.72 -18.22
CA GLU A 29 4.87 -6.30 -17.14
C GLU A 29 4.07 -6.42 -15.85
N PRO A 30 4.62 -7.01 -14.78
CA PRO A 30 3.88 -7.12 -13.55
C PRO A 30 3.45 -5.69 -13.22
N ASP A 31 2.14 -5.48 -13.12
CA ASP A 31 1.54 -4.23 -12.72
C ASP A 31 2.10 -3.87 -11.34
N VAL A 32 3.21 -3.16 -11.37
CA VAL A 32 3.94 -2.73 -10.18
C VAL A 32 3.06 -1.67 -9.54
N PRO A 33 2.62 -1.83 -8.29
CA PRO A 33 1.93 -0.77 -7.59
C PRO A 33 2.81 0.48 -7.65
N THR A 34 2.33 1.49 -8.34
CA THR A 34 2.97 2.81 -8.42
C THR A 34 2.33 3.70 -7.37
N ILE A 35 3.09 4.65 -6.86
CA ILE A 35 2.52 5.72 -6.03
C ILE A 35 1.51 6.45 -6.90
N GLU A 36 0.28 6.55 -6.41
CA GLU A 36 -0.79 7.21 -7.15
C GLU A 36 -0.79 8.70 -6.81
N ASP A 37 -0.54 9.51 -7.82
CA ASP A 37 -0.61 10.96 -7.77
C ASP A 37 -2.04 11.44 -8.09
N ASP A 38 -2.45 12.55 -7.49
CA ASP A 38 -3.78 13.17 -7.60
C ASP A 38 -4.05 13.89 -8.95
N GLY A 39 -3.52 13.36 -10.04
CA GLY A 39 -3.53 13.99 -11.38
C GLY A 39 -4.87 14.53 -11.90
N ASP A 40 -5.99 14.29 -11.22
CA ASP A 40 -7.34 14.79 -11.52
C ASP A 40 -7.95 15.65 -10.39
N GLY A 41 -7.23 15.87 -9.29
CA GLY A 41 -7.69 16.64 -8.12
C GLY A 41 -8.72 15.90 -7.25
N ALA A 42 -8.95 14.59 -7.45
CA ALA A 42 -9.80 13.78 -6.62
C ALA A 42 -9.04 13.32 -5.36
N HIS A 43 -9.65 13.40 -4.17
CA HIS A 43 -9.04 12.91 -2.95
C HIS A 43 -8.95 11.37 -2.91
N PHE A 44 -8.06 10.82 -2.07
CA PHE A 44 -7.75 9.38 -2.06
C PHE A 44 -8.98 8.46 -1.88
N VAL A 45 -10.01 8.88 -1.13
CA VAL A 45 -11.22 8.06 -0.94
C VAL A 45 -12.02 7.95 -2.24
N GLU A 46 -12.17 9.04 -3.00
CA GLU A 46 -12.85 9.01 -4.31
C GLU A 46 -12.08 8.15 -5.30
N ARG A 47 -10.75 8.29 -5.34
CA ARG A 47 -9.88 7.44 -6.19
C ARG A 47 -10.00 5.96 -5.83
N LEU A 48 -9.98 5.65 -4.52
CA LEU A 48 -10.14 4.28 -4.02
C LEU A 48 -11.47 3.67 -4.49
N GLN A 49 -12.58 4.40 -4.33
CA GLN A 49 -13.91 3.96 -4.74
C GLN A 49 -14.02 3.81 -6.26
N HIS A 50 -13.53 4.80 -7.03
CA HIS A 50 -13.56 4.76 -8.49
C HIS A 50 -12.77 3.56 -9.04
N GLN A 51 -11.64 3.24 -8.40
CA GLN A 51 -10.80 2.10 -8.79
C GLN A 51 -11.27 0.78 -8.18
N LYS A 52 -12.38 0.77 -7.41
CA LYS A 52 -12.90 -0.41 -6.70
C LYS A 52 -11.85 -1.07 -5.79
N LYS A 53 -10.93 -0.28 -5.23
CA LYS A 53 -9.92 -0.73 -4.27
C LYS A 53 -10.47 -0.66 -2.85
N ARG A 54 -9.98 -1.52 -1.98
CA ARG A 54 -10.42 -1.61 -0.57
C ARG A 54 -9.29 -1.39 0.43
N ILE A 55 -8.07 -1.18 -0.06
CA ILE A 55 -6.89 -0.99 0.79
C ILE A 55 -6.14 0.24 0.28
N VAL A 56 -5.91 1.21 1.16
CA VAL A 56 -5.00 2.34 0.93
C VAL A 56 -3.79 2.22 1.85
N ILE A 57 -2.59 2.46 1.34
CA ILE A 57 -1.34 2.38 2.09
C ILE A 57 -0.69 3.76 2.09
N PHE A 58 -0.60 4.37 3.26
CA PHE A 58 0.13 5.61 3.50
C PHE A 58 1.53 5.28 4.00
N PHE A 59 2.52 6.04 3.56
CA PHE A 59 3.89 5.87 4.01
C PHE A 59 4.52 7.18 4.48
N GLY A 60 5.29 7.11 5.56
CA GLY A 60 6.15 8.21 6.02
C GLY A 60 7.60 7.82 5.80
N SER A 61 8.29 8.45 4.85
CA SER A 61 9.64 8.06 4.44
C SER A 61 10.55 9.25 4.22
N GLN A 62 11.76 9.22 4.80
CA GLN A 62 12.78 10.24 4.58
C GLN A 62 13.77 9.83 3.49
N THR A 63 14.07 8.54 3.40
CA THR A 63 15.11 7.98 2.53
C THR A 63 14.58 6.99 1.50
N GLY A 64 13.26 6.79 1.45
CA GLY A 64 12.60 5.84 0.56
C GLY A 64 12.33 4.47 1.18
N THR A 65 12.92 4.11 2.33
CA THR A 65 12.77 2.76 2.89
C THR A 65 11.32 2.42 3.24
N ALA A 66 10.57 3.31 3.91
CA ALA A 66 9.17 3.06 4.24
C ALA A 66 8.28 2.98 3.00
N GLU A 67 8.59 3.77 1.97
CA GLU A 67 7.96 3.71 0.66
C GLU A 67 8.18 2.34 -0.01
N GLU A 68 9.42 1.82 0.01
CA GLU A 68 9.74 0.49 -0.52
C GLU A 68 8.93 -0.61 0.19
N TYR A 69 8.79 -0.53 1.53
CA TYR A 69 7.97 -1.48 2.29
C TYR A 69 6.48 -1.32 1.99
N ALA A 70 5.97 -0.10 1.82
CA ALA A 70 4.58 0.15 1.42
C ALA A 70 4.26 -0.49 0.05
N VAL A 71 5.13 -0.28 -0.93
CA VAL A 71 5.02 -0.90 -2.27
C VAL A 71 5.15 -2.41 -2.19
N ARG A 72 6.04 -2.94 -1.34
CA ARG A 72 6.21 -4.37 -1.13
C ARG A 72 4.96 -5.00 -0.50
N ILE A 73 4.38 -4.40 0.53
CA ILE A 73 3.11 -4.84 1.14
C ILE A 73 2.02 -4.89 0.07
N ALA A 74 1.89 -3.84 -0.76
CA ALA A 74 0.92 -3.82 -1.85
C ALA A 74 1.11 -4.97 -2.85
N ARG A 75 2.34 -5.27 -3.23
CA ARG A 75 2.66 -6.39 -4.13
C ARG A 75 2.35 -7.75 -3.51
N GLU A 76 2.68 -7.93 -2.24
CA GLU A 76 2.43 -9.18 -1.54
C GLU A 76 0.92 -9.43 -1.35
N ILE A 77 0.13 -8.41 -0.99
CA ILE A 77 -1.33 -8.48 -0.92
C ILE A 77 -1.91 -8.85 -2.30
N LYS A 78 -1.46 -8.16 -3.35
CA LYS A 78 -1.90 -8.47 -4.72
C LYS A 78 -1.56 -9.89 -5.12
N SER A 79 -0.35 -10.34 -4.80
CA SER A 79 0.10 -11.71 -5.15
C SER A 79 -0.66 -12.80 -4.41
N ARG A 80 -1.00 -12.58 -3.13
CA ARG A 80 -1.68 -13.58 -2.29
C ARG A 80 -3.19 -13.62 -2.52
N TYR A 81 -3.81 -12.44 -2.64
CA TYR A 81 -5.26 -12.29 -2.57
C TYR A 81 -5.89 -11.71 -3.83
N GLY A 82 -5.11 -11.41 -4.86
CA GLY A 82 -5.61 -10.87 -6.13
C GLY A 82 -6.14 -9.43 -6.06
N THR A 83 -6.15 -8.80 -4.88
CA THR A 83 -6.60 -7.41 -4.69
C THR A 83 -5.43 -6.45 -4.76
N SER A 84 -5.59 -5.30 -5.43
CA SER A 84 -4.54 -4.30 -5.61
C SER A 84 -4.74 -3.13 -4.66
N PRO A 85 -3.90 -2.96 -3.61
CA PRO A 85 -3.90 -1.77 -2.79
C PRO A 85 -3.56 -0.50 -3.58
N MET A 86 -3.95 0.66 -3.07
CA MET A 86 -3.51 1.97 -3.52
C MET A 86 -2.40 2.45 -2.59
N VAL A 87 -1.23 2.81 -3.14
CA VAL A 87 -0.12 3.39 -2.35
C VAL A 87 -0.11 4.89 -2.57
N VAL A 88 -0.11 5.65 -1.50
CA VAL A 88 -0.35 7.10 -1.51
C VAL A 88 0.67 7.82 -0.64
N ASP A 89 1.20 8.92 -1.14
CA ASP A 89 2.00 9.85 -0.35
C ASP A 89 1.07 10.77 0.46
N PRO A 90 1.13 10.73 1.81
CA PRO A 90 0.26 11.54 2.64
C PRO A 90 0.49 13.05 2.49
N GLU A 91 1.63 13.49 1.94
CA GLU A 91 1.89 14.92 1.69
C GLU A 91 0.89 15.52 0.70
N SER A 92 0.45 14.72 -0.28
CA SER A 92 -0.49 15.15 -1.31
C SER A 92 -1.97 14.98 -0.94
N GLU A 93 -2.29 14.50 0.28
CA GLU A 93 -3.65 14.09 0.63
C GLU A 93 -4.29 14.93 1.74
N GLU A 94 -5.59 15.09 1.63
CA GLU A 94 -6.43 15.75 2.65
C GLU A 94 -6.85 14.73 3.72
N MET A 95 -6.17 14.72 4.88
CA MET A 95 -6.43 13.76 5.96
C MET A 95 -7.76 13.98 6.70
N ASP A 96 -8.41 15.11 6.53
CA ASP A 96 -9.77 15.37 7.02
C ASP A 96 -10.84 14.51 6.30
N LYS A 97 -10.46 13.81 5.21
CA LYS A 97 -11.29 12.83 4.48
C LYS A 97 -11.16 11.41 5.03
N LEU A 98 -10.34 11.17 6.05
CA LEU A 98 -10.06 9.81 6.52
C LEU A 98 -11.32 9.12 7.09
N ASP A 99 -12.25 9.87 7.66
CA ASP A 99 -13.54 9.39 8.15
C ASP A 99 -14.55 9.02 7.05
N LEU A 100 -14.24 9.38 5.79
CA LEU A 100 -15.03 8.99 4.62
C LEU A 100 -14.64 7.61 4.08
N LEU A 101 -13.58 7.01 4.61
CA LEU A 101 -13.17 5.67 4.17
C LEU A 101 -14.29 4.67 4.52
N PRO A 102 -14.81 3.91 3.54
CA PRO A 102 -15.86 2.92 3.81
C PRO A 102 -15.41 1.89 4.86
N GLU A 103 -16.35 1.42 5.67
CA GLU A 103 -16.07 0.43 6.74
C GLU A 103 -15.45 -0.88 6.19
N ASP A 104 -15.78 -1.25 4.96
CA ASP A 104 -15.20 -2.42 4.27
C ASP A 104 -13.84 -2.11 3.61
N CYS A 105 -13.25 -0.97 3.90
CA CYS A 105 -11.91 -0.58 3.46
C CYS A 105 -10.94 -0.51 4.65
N VAL A 106 -9.64 -0.62 4.36
CA VAL A 106 -8.57 -0.60 5.37
C VAL A 106 -7.48 0.39 4.98
N ALA A 107 -7.06 1.22 5.93
CA ALA A 107 -5.86 2.04 5.81
C ALA A 107 -4.65 1.28 6.39
N VAL A 108 -3.54 1.27 5.69
CA VAL A 108 -2.26 0.73 6.17
C VAL A 108 -1.30 1.90 6.36
N PHE A 109 -0.70 2.02 7.52
CA PHE A 109 0.29 3.05 7.82
C PHE A 109 1.67 2.42 7.96
N VAL A 110 2.61 2.83 7.09
CA VAL A 110 4.01 2.38 7.08
C VAL A 110 4.88 3.59 7.39
N MET A 111 5.29 3.75 8.66
CA MET A 111 5.87 5.00 9.15
C MET A 111 7.28 4.82 9.68
N ALA A 112 8.24 5.51 9.06
CA ALA A 112 9.59 5.64 9.61
C ALA A 112 9.63 6.72 10.70
N THR A 113 10.49 6.49 11.70
CA THR A 113 10.79 7.47 12.75
C THR A 113 12.06 8.22 12.39
N TYR A 114 12.02 9.55 12.47
CA TYR A 114 13.14 10.43 12.18
C TYR A 114 13.52 11.27 13.41
N GLY A 115 14.81 11.63 13.51
CA GLY A 115 15.30 12.56 14.53
C GLY A 115 14.93 12.17 15.98
N GLU A 116 14.27 13.07 16.67
CA GLU A 116 13.84 12.97 18.08
C GLU A 116 12.45 12.28 18.22
N GLY A 117 12.12 11.35 17.35
CA GLY A 117 10.81 10.70 17.33
C GLY A 117 9.80 11.38 16.42
N ASP A 118 10.28 12.28 15.56
CA ASP A 118 9.46 13.07 14.66
C ASP A 118 8.96 12.24 13.46
N PRO A 119 7.85 12.64 12.83
CA PRO A 119 7.45 12.10 11.54
C PRO A 119 8.45 12.53 10.46
N THR A 120 8.49 11.79 9.37
CA THR A 120 9.22 12.16 8.15
C THR A 120 8.57 13.35 7.45
N ASP A 121 9.34 14.08 6.62
CA ASP A 121 8.87 15.33 5.99
C ASP A 121 7.52 15.18 5.28
N ASN A 122 7.34 14.10 4.51
CA ASN A 122 6.10 13.83 3.79
C ASN A 122 4.90 13.45 4.69
N ALA A 123 5.15 13.06 5.94
CA ALA A 123 4.11 12.68 6.90
C ALA A 123 3.80 13.76 7.94
N VAL A 124 4.51 14.91 7.91
CA VAL A 124 4.31 16.00 8.89
C VAL A 124 2.87 16.49 8.88
N GLY A 125 2.33 16.84 7.71
CA GLY A 125 0.98 17.39 7.58
C GLY A 125 -0.10 16.44 8.10
N MET A 126 -0.01 15.15 7.74
CA MET A 126 -0.89 14.10 8.27
C MET A 126 -0.78 14.00 9.80
N THR A 127 0.45 13.97 10.32
CA THR A 127 0.69 13.79 11.76
C THR A 127 0.19 15.01 12.54
N GLU A 128 0.50 16.23 12.12
CA GLU A 128 0.04 17.46 12.77
C GLU A 128 -1.48 17.53 12.78
N PHE A 129 -2.14 17.21 11.68
CA PHE A 129 -3.59 17.16 11.59
C PHE A 129 -4.18 16.17 12.60
N LEU A 130 -3.74 14.92 12.59
CA LEU A 130 -4.26 13.86 13.47
C LEU A 130 -3.95 14.11 14.95
N MET A 131 -2.81 14.73 15.28
CA MET A 131 -2.40 15.02 16.65
C MET A 131 -3.05 16.30 17.22
N SER A 132 -3.75 17.08 16.40
CA SER A 132 -4.44 18.28 16.87
C SER A 132 -5.51 17.96 17.92
N ASP A 133 -5.60 18.76 18.96
CA ASP A 133 -6.68 18.67 19.96
C ASP A 133 -8.04 19.02 19.34
N ASP A 134 -8.04 19.88 18.34
CA ASP A 134 -9.23 20.35 17.62
C ASP A 134 -9.41 19.62 16.27
N VAL A 135 -8.95 18.34 16.18
CA VAL A 135 -9.10 17.56 14.95
C VAL A 135 -10.56 17.46 14.52
N ALA A 136 -10.84 17.79 13.27
CA ALA A 136 -12.17 17.73 12.69
C ALA A 136 -12.11 17.06 11.32
N PHE A 137 -12.85 15.98 11.15
CA PHE A 137 -13.05 15.28 9.89
C PHE A 137 -14.33 15.78 9.19
N GLN A 138 -14.65 15.23 8.03
CA GLN A 138 -15.82 15.67 7.25
C GLN A 138 -17.16 15.39 7.97
N ASN A 139 -17.28 14.31 8.72
CA ASN A 139 -18.49 13.92 9.41
C ASN A 139 -18.43 14.06 10.94
N GLY A 140 -17.31 14.54 11.49
CA GLY A 140 -17.17 14.70 12.94
C GLY A 140 -15.75 14.74 13.42
N SER A 141 -15.53 14.27 14.65
CA SER A 141 -14.21 14.29 15.32
C SER A 141 -13.70 12.89 15.67
N THR A 142 -14.34 11.84 15.18
CA THR A 142 -13.97 10.44 15.47
C THR A 142 -13.75 9.63 14.20
N LEU A 143 -13.06 8.52 14.33
CA LEU A 143 -12.73 7.57 13.26
C LEU A 143 -13.32 6.18 13.56
N ASP A 144 -14.50 6.11 14.17
CA ASP A 144 -15.11 4.87 14.65
C ASP A 144 -15.29 3.80 13.57
N ASN A 145 -15.39 4.21 12.28
CA ASN A 145 -15.50 3.29 11.15
C ASN A 145 -14.14 2.94 10.51
N LEU A 146 -13.05 3.57 10.95
CA LEU A 146 -11.74 3.33 10.36
C LEU A 146 -11.13 2.05 10.89
N HIS A 147 -10.84 1.11 9.99
CA HIS A 147 -10.01 -0.04 10.28
C HIS A 147 -8.62 0.17 9.68
N TYR A 148 -7.58 -0.16 10.45
CA TYR A 148 -6.22 0.11 10.00
C TYR A 148 -5.20 -0.94 10.43
N VAL A 149 -4.09 -0.98 9.70
CA VAL A 149 -2.88 -1.75 9.99
C VAL A 149 -1.73 -0.78 10.20
N ALA A 150 -0.80 -1.09 11.09
CA ALA A 150 0.33 -0.24 11.43
C ALA A 150 1.66 -1.00 11.41
N PHE A 151 2.64 -0.46 10.67
CA PHE A 151 4.03 -0.94 10.65
C PHE A 151 4.99 0.23 10.77
N GLY A 152 5.89 0.17 11.75
CA GLY A 152 6.91 1.17 11.99
C GLY A 152 8.29 0.72 11.54
N LEU A 153 9.09 1.70 11.11
CA LEU A 153 10.50 1.52 10.82
C LEU A 153 11.31 2.44 11.75
N GLY A 154 12.25 1.85 12.45
CA GLY A 154 13.10 2.56 13.39
C GLY A 154 14.46 1.89 13.54
N ASN A 155 15.27 2.43 14.44
CA ASN A 155 16.56 1.86 14.79
C ASN A 155 16.72 1.95 16.31
N SER A 156 16.89 0.79 16.99
CA SER A 156 16.90 0.68 18.46
C SER A 156 18.15 1.27 19.12
N THR A 157 19.11 1.75 18.35
CA THR A 157 20.24 2.52 18.89
C THR A 157 19.83 3.95 19.28
N TYR A 158 18.69 4.43 18.80
CA TYR A 158 18.13 5.74 19.12
C TYR A 158 17.08 5.67 20.22
N GLU A 159 17.00 6.73 21.02
CA GLU A 159 16.06 6.82 22.16
C GLU A 159 14.60 6.68 21.75
N TYR A 160 14.22 7.24 20.60
CA TYR A 160 12.83 7.29 20.10
C TYR A 160 12.53 6.20 19.06
N PHE A 161 12.97 4.97 19.36
CA PHE A 161 12.76 3.81 18.51
C PHE A 161 11.27 3.59 18.19
N ASN A 162 10.92 3.63 16.89
CA ASN A 162 9.55 3.45 16.38
C ASN A 162 8.51 4.42 16.97
N GLU A 163 8.93 5.58 17.49
CA GLU A 163 8.04 6.52 18.17
C GLU A 163 6.95 7.08 17.25
N ALA A 164 7.25 7.36 15.98
CA ALA A 164 6.28 7.90 15.03
C ALA A 164 5.06 6.98 14.89
N ILE A 165 5.28 5.67 14.66
CA ILE A 165 4.15 4.73 14.51
C ILE A 165 3.45 4.47 15.86
N ARG A 166 4.17 4.47 16.98
CA ARG A 166 3.57 4.30 18.33
C ARG A 166 2.62 5.43 18.66
N ARG A 167 3.02 6.65 18.39
CA ARG A 167 2.19 7.85 18.61
C ARG A 167 0.98 7.86 17.67
N LEU A 168 1.18 7.55 16.40
CA LEU A 168 0.10 7.47 15.42
C LEU A 168 -0.92 6.40 15.80
N ASP A 169 -0.48 5.18 16.09
CA ASP A 169 -1.33 4.07 16.51
C ASP A 169 -2.16 4.41 17.75
N LYS A 170 -1.51 4.98 18.77
CA LYS A 170 -2.21 5.44 19.99
C LYS A 170 -3.26 6.49 19.66
N ARG A 171 -2.91 7.48 18.83
CA ARG A 171 -3.84 8.56 18.47
C ARG A 171 -5.03 8.06 17.65
N LEU A 172 -4.81 7.17 16.70
CA LEU A 172 -5.90 6.56 15.92
C LEU A 172 -6.89 5.82 16.84
N GLN A 173 -6.41 5.08 17.84
CA GLN A 173 -7.26 4.42 18.83
C GLN A 173 -8.02 5.43 19.71
N GLU A 174 -7.39 6.52 20.14
CA GLU A 174 -8.05 7.61 20.88
C GLU A 174 -9.16 8.27 20.06
N LEU A 175 -9.01 8.31 18.74
CA LEU A 175 -10.02 8.80 17.80
C LEU A 175 -11.12 7.77 17.47
N GLY A 176 -11.05 6.56 18.03
CA GLY A 176 -12.04 5.50 17.84
C GLY A 176 -11.68 4.47 16.76
N ALA A 177 -10.58 4.62 16.05
CA ALA A 177 -10.21 3.69 14.99
C ALA A 177 -9.82 2.29 15.51
N HIS A 178 -10.06 1.27 14.71
CA HIS A 178 -9.87 -0.14 15.02
C HIS A 178 -8.65 -0.73 14.33
N ARG A 179 -7.62 -1.11 15.11
CA ARG A 179 -6.45 -1.77 14.53
C ARG A 179 -6.75 -3.23 14.21
N ILE A 180 -6.35 -3.65 13.00
CA ILE A 180 -6.31 -5.04 12.57
C ILE A 180 -4.91 -5.58 12.87
N GLY A 181 -4.85 -6.67 13.61
CA GLY A 181 -3.60 -7.32 13.99
C GLY A 181 -2.73 -6.52 14.97
N GLU A 182 -1.53 -7.00 15.16
CA GLU A 182 -0.55 -6.33 16.01
C GLU A 182 0.23 -5.27 15.23
N ARG A 183 0.57 -4.16 15.90
CA ARG A 183 1.48 -3.17 15.34
C ARG A 183 2.86 -3.78 15.15
N GLY A 184 3.39 -3.71 13.92
CA GLY A 184 4.76 -4.09 13.62
C GLY A 184 5.76 -2.98 13.98
N GLU A 185 6.95 -3.38 14.43
CA GLU A 185 8.04 -2.48 14.77
C GLU A 185 9.34 -3.07 14.25
N GLY A 186 9.77 -2.63 13.07
CA GLY A 186 11.02 -3.06 12.46
C GLY A 186 12.23 -2.32 13.04
N ASP A 187 13.31 -3.04 13.26
CA ASP A 187 14.57 -2.53 13.82
C ASP A 187 15.73 -2.64 12.81
N ASP A 188 16.12 -1.52 12.23
CA ASP A 188 17.21 -1.47 11.25
C ASP A 188 18.56 -1.93 11.83
N GLU A 189 18.78 -1.79 13.16
CA GLU A 189 19.99 -2.26 13.83
C GLU A 189 20.04 -3.79 13.95
N LYS A 190 18.90 -4.45 14.16
CA LYS A 190 18.86 -5.88 14.48
C LYS A 190 18.37 -6.77 13.34
N GLY A 191 17.76 -6.20 12.34
CA GLY A 191 17.25 -6.92 11.20
C GLY A 191 15.82 -6.56 10.83
N LEU A 192 15.63 -5.37 10.28
CA LEU A 192 14.34 -4.86 9.80
C LEU A 192 13.58 -5.88 8.92
N GLU A 193 14.33 -6.61 8.08
CA GLU A 193 13.74 -7.63 7.21
C GLU A 193 13.17 -8.80 8.01
N ASP A 194 13.87 -9.27 9.04
CA ASP A 194 13.41 -10.38 9.88
C ASP A 194 12.16 -9.97 10.68
N ASP A 195 12.15 -8.76 11.24
CA ASP A 195 11.00 -8.21 11.95
C ASP A 195 9.78 -8.08 11.01
N TYR A 196 9.99 -7.59 9.80
CA TYR A 196 8.92 -7.52 8.79
C TYR A 196 8.39 -8.91 8.44
N MET A 197 9.26 -9.89 8.21
CA MET A 197 8.86 -11.26 7.87
C MET A 197 8.06 -11.93 8.98
N LEU A 198 8.42 -11.68 10.25
CA LEU A 198 7.70 -12.22 11.41
C LEU A 198 6.32 -11.55 11.58
N TRP A 199 6.23 -10.25 11.31
CA TRP A 199 5.00 -9.49 11.49
C TRP A 199 3.99 -9.70 10.36
N LYS A 200 4.45 -9.78 9.11
CA LYS A 200 3.57 -9.69 7.94
C LYS A 200 2.59 -10.85 7.80
N ASP A 201 3.03 -12.10 8.07
CA ASP A 201 2.20 -13.27 7.80
C ASP A 201 0.96 -13.31 8.72
N PRO A 202 1.06 -13.16 10.05
CA PRO A 202 -0.12 -13.02 10.91
C PRO A 202 -1.00 -11.82 10.53
N MET A 203 -0.39 -10.69 10.20
CA MET A 203 -1.13 -9.48 9.81
C MET A 203 -1.92 -9.70 8.52
N PHE A 204 -1.34 -10.35 7.51
CA PHE A 204 -2.03 -10.64 6.26
C PHE A 204 -3.21 -11.59 6.45
N GLU A 205 -3.10 -12.57 7.35
CA GLU A 205 -4.21 -13.46 7.69
C GLU A 205 -5.37 -12.68 8.35
N GLU A 206 -5.08 -11.79 9.31
CA GLU A 206 -6.10 -10.97 9.96
C GLU A 206 -6.73 -9.95 9.00
N LEU A 207 -5.91 -9.30 8.15
CA LEU A 207 -6.39 -8.40 7.10
C LEU A 207 -7.31 -9.12 6.10
N ALA A 208 -6.91 -10.30 5.66
CA ALA A 208 -7.69 -11.12 4.74
C ALA A 208 -9.01 -11.58 5.38
N ALA A 209 -8.97 -12.00 6.64
CA ALA A 209 -10.18 -12.37 7.38
C ALA A 209 -11.16 -11.20 7.52
N TYR A 210 -10.66 -10.00 7.84
CA TYR A 210 -11.49 -8.80 7.93
C TYR A 210 -12.13 -8.43 6.59
N LEU A 211 -11.35 -8.45 5.51
CA LEU A 211 -11.81 -8.09 4.18
C LEU A 211 -12.53 -9.24 3.44
N GLY A 212 -12.61 -10.44 4.00
CA GLY A 212 -13.18 -11.61 3.34
C GLY A 212 -12.42 -12.02 2.07
N LEU A 213 -11.08 -11.90 2.09
CA LEU A 213 -10.22 -12.27 0.97
C LEU A 213 -9.79 -13.75 1.08
N GLU A 214 -9.73 -14.43 -0.05
CA GLU A 214 -9.26 -15.82 -0.13
C GLU A 214 -7.87 -15.88 -0.77
N GLU A 215 -6.98 -16.70 -0.21
CA GLU A 215 -5.64 -16.90 -0.76
C GLU A 215 -5.72 -17.62 -2.12
N GLY A 216 -4.95 -17.14 -3.09
CA GLY A 216 -4.95 -17.69 -4.44
C GLY A 216 -6.09 -17.22 -5.34
N ALA A 217 -6.92 -16.27 -4.88
CA ALA A 217 -7.91 -15.64 -5.74
C ALA A 217 -7.18 -14.91 -6.88
N THR A 218 -7.27 -15.47 -8.09
CA THR A 218 -6.90 -14.73 -9.30
C THR A 218 -7.93 -13.63 -9.46
N GLY A 219 -7.49 -12.36 -9.34
CA GLY A 219 -8.38 -11.21 -9.55
C GLY A 219 -9.15 -11.42 -10.84
N ASP A 220 -10.48 -11.48 -10.72
CA ASP A 220 -11.37 -11.67 -11.85
C ASP A 220 -11.21 -10.47 -12.78
N LEU A 221 -10.57 -10.69 -13.93
CA LEU A 221 -10.41 -9.71 -15.00
C LEU A 221 -11.65 -9.72 -15.88
N SER A 222 -12.84 -9.82 -15.29
CA SER A 222 -14.11 -9.71 -15.99
C SER A 222 -14.88 -8.48 -15.48
N ASP A 223 -14.71 -7.34 -16.12
CA ASP A 223 -15.69 -6.53 -16.87
C ASP A 223 -15.06 -5.21 -17.31
#